data_a8fe80a089f3509ac5cd2a8f34cf3d36
#
_entry.id   a8fe80a089f3509ac5cd2a8f34cf3d36
#
_cell.length_a   1.000
_cell.length_b   1.000
_cell.length_c   1.000
_cell.angle_alpha   90.00
_cell.angle_beta   90.00
_cell.angle_gamma   90.00
#
_symmetry.space_group_name_H-M   'P 1'
#
loop_
_entity.id
_entity.type
_entity.pdbx_description
1 polymer ?
#
loop_
_entity_poly.entity_id
_entity_poly.type
_entity_poly.pdbx_seq_one_letter_code
_entity_poly.pdbx_strand_id
1 'polypeptide(L)'
;MKTPRTGSLCVPADTSGFHVALWAVAALLLLAPAPARGEADDGKLRIIVFGAHPDDAQYKAGGTAAKWAKLGHHVKLVSVTNGDIGHWQSAGGPLAKRRLEEVKKADALIGATTEVFDIHDGELLPTLENRLKIIRAIREWKADVVIAHRPWDYHPDHRYVGVLMQDAAFMVTVPFICPDVPPLARNPVFLHSSDGFKRPYPFQADIAVAVDDVFDQKLTAIHEMPSQHYEGGANGSEAHVKSVPPAEDVAGRKAWLRANWERRQSGEAQRFRDALVRWYGAEKAAAVKYAEAFEICEYGRQPGDEEIRRLFPFFP
;
A
#
# COMPACT_ATOMS: atom_id res chain seq x y z
N MET A 1 82.65 35.34 1.13
CA MET A 1 83.64 35.34 2.23
C MET A 1 83.08 34.42 3.32
N LYS A 2 83.82 33.40 3.67
CA LYS A 2 83.81 32.56 4.87
C LYS A 2 82.62 31.57 5.06
N THR A 3 82.87 30.34 4.64
CA THR A 3 82.49 29.13 5.41
C THR A 3 83.22 29.12 6.77
N PRO A 4 82.74 28.43 7.81
CA PRO A 4 83.09 27.02 7.93
C PRO A 4 82.16 26.11 8.77
N ARG A 5 82.39 24.84 8.61
CA ARG A 5 82.60 23.67 9.50
C ARG A 5 81.35 22.89 10.05
N THR A 6 81.21 21.78 9.49
CA THR A 6 81.08 20.37 9.97
C THR A 6 81.02 20.10 11.47
N GLY A 7 80.03 19.39 11.94
CA GLY A 7 79.96 18.71 13.24
C GLY A 7 79.06 17.47 13.08
N SER A 8 79.71 16.33 12.87
CA SER A 8 79.08 15.01 12.90
C SER A 8 78.91 14.58 14.37
N LEU A 9 77.70 14.16 14.71
CA LEU A 9 77.44 13.44 15.96
C LEU A 9 76.62 12.18 15.61
N CYS A 10 77.30 11.03 15.70
CA CYS A 10 76.70 9.70 15.75
C CYS A 10 75.86 9.54 17.05
N VAL A 11 74.65 9.06 16.91
CA VAL A 11 73.86 8.54 18.07
C VAL A 11 73.40 7.12 17.66
N PRO A 12 73.55 6.13 18.53
CA PRO A 12 73.31 4.71 18.18
C PRO A 12 71.80 4.40 18.03
N ALA A 13 71.51 3.51 17.08
CA ALA A 13 70.18 2.98 16.86
C ALA A 13 69.75 2.07 18.05
N ASP A 14 68.68 2.48 18.71
CA ASP A 14 67.95 1.64 19.65
C ASP A 14 66.81 0.90 18.90
N THR A 15 66.97 -0.43 18.80
CA THR A 15 66.09 -1.33 18.03
C THR A 15 65.09 -2.04 18.93
N SER A 16 64.42 -1.37 19.84
CA SER A 16 63.44 -2.00 20.76
C SER A 16 62.06 -1.28 20.77
N GLY A 17 61.38 -1.19 19.64
CA GLY A 17 60.10 -0.47 19.61
C GLY A 17 59.07 -0.94 18.58
N PHE A 18 59.38 -1.97 17.75
CA PHE A 18 58.51 -2.26 16.61
C PHE A 18 57.60 -3.50 16.69
N HIS A 19 57.42 -4.12 17.90
CA HIS A 19 56.60 -5.35 17.99
C HIS A 19 55.28 -5.22 18.71
N VAL A 20 54.85 -4.04 19.19
CA VAL A 20 53.57 -3.89 19.91
C VAL A 20 52.44 -3.31 19.04
N ALA A 21 52.76 -2.72 17.88
CA ALA A 21 51.73 -2.06 17.04
C ALA A 21 50.96 -2.97 16.10
N LEU A 22 51.42 -4.21 15.83
CA LEU A 22 50.73 -5.11 14.86
C LEU A 22 49.59 -5.94 15.45
N TRP A 23 49.46 -6.05 16.77
CA TRP A 23 48.38 -6.85 17.39
C TRP A 23 47.09 -6.07 17.65
N ALA A 24 47.15 -4.73 17.66
CA ALA A 24 45.96 -3.90 17.89
C ALA A 24 45.08 -3.71 16.62
N VAL A 25 45.62 -3.92 15.41
CA VAL A 25 44.86 -3.78 14.16
C VAL A 25 44.09 -5.06 13.81
N ALA A 26 44.53 -6.22 14.25
CA ALA A 26 43.86 -7.50 13.96
C ALA A 26 42.58 -7.73 14.81
N ALA A 27 42.45 -7.06 15.96
CA ALA A 27 41.31 -7.21 16.85
C ALA A 27 40.10 -6.32 16.47
N LEU A 28 40.28 -5.29 15.63
CA LEU A 28 39.19 -4.40 15.21
C LEU A 28 38.41 -4.87 13.98
N LEU A 29 38.87 -5.90 13.29
CA LEU A 29 38.22 -6.46 12.08
C LEU A 29 37.18 -7.55 12.38
N LEU A 30 36.99 -7.96 13.63
CA LEU A 30 36.08 -9.04 14.01
C LEU A 30 34.73 -8.59 14.58
N LEU A 31 34.46 -7.28 14.60
CA LEU A 31 33.17 -6.72 15.04
C LEU A 31 32.39 -6.07 13.88
N ALA A 32 32.52 -6.58 12.68
CA ALA A 32 31.52 -6.30 11.65
C ALA A 32 30.20 -6.93 12.13
N PRO A 33 29.10 -6.15 12.30
CA PRO A 33 27.82 -6.75 12.60
C PRO A 33 27.53 -7.77 11.53
N ALA A 34 27.21 -9.00 11.93
CA ALA A 34 26.73 -10.00 11.00
C ALA A 34 25.58 -9.40 10.22
N PRO A 35 25.52 -9.56 8.88
CA PRO A 35 24.38 -9.06 8.11
C PRO A 35 23.12 -9.63 8.78
N ALA A 36 22.19 -8.74 9.12
CA ALA A 36 20.92 -9.16 9.69
C ALA A 36 20.38 -10.26 8.79
N ARG A 37 20.18 -11.47 9.36
CA ARG A 37 19.55 -12.56 8.63
C ARG A 37 18.21 -12.02 8.14
N GLY A 38 18.12 -11.76 6.84
CA GLY A 38 16.85 -11.46 6.22
C GLY A 38 15.89 -12.56 6.61
N GLU A 39 14.70 -12.18 7.06
CA GLU A 39 13.61 -13.14 7.27
C GLU A 39 13.55 -14.06 6.05
N ALA A 40 13.60 -15.36 6.29
CA ALA A 40 13.54 -16.34 5.21
C ALA A 40 12.28 -16.09 4.39
N ASP A 41 12.41 -16.10 3.06
CA ASP A 41 11.26 -16.02 2.16
C ASP A 41 10.28 -17.16 2.52
N ASP A 42 9.11 -16.81 3.02
CA ASP A 42 8.07 -17.77 3.42
C ASP A 42 7.24 -18.27 2.22
N GLY A 43 7.62 -17.89 0.99
CA GLY A 43 6.94 -18.25 -0.25
C GLY A 43 5.56 -17.58 -0.41
N LYS A 44 5.24 -16.61 0.43
CA LYS A 44 3.96 -15.89 0.38
C LYS A 44 4.09 -14.57 -0.37
N LEU A 45 3.06 -14.24 -1.13
CA LEU A 45 2.98 -12.93 -1.76
C LEU A 45 2.79 -11.83 -0.72
N ARG A 46 3.33 -10.65 -1.01
CA ARG A 46 3.20 -9.45 -0.21
C ARG A 46 2.50 -8.38 -1.04
N ILE A 47 1.27 -8.09 -0.69
CA ILE A 47 0.41 -7.12 -1.37
C ILE A 47 0.30 -5.86 -0.50
N ILE A 48 0.46 -4.69 -1.11
CA ILE A 48 0.23 -3.40 -0.44
C ILE A 48 -0.74 -2.57 -1.26
N VAL A 49 -1.76 -2.03 -0.61
CA VAL A 49 -2.81 -1.21 -1.23
C VAL A 49 -2.79 0.17 -0.61
N PHE A 50 -2.58 1.20 -1.41
CA PHE A 50 -2.61 2.59 -0.99
C PHE A 50 -3.95 3.23 -1.35
N GLY A 51 -4.74 3.57 -0.32
CA GLY A 51 -5.85 4.51 -0.41
C GLY A 51 -5.39 5.91 -0.01
N ALA A 52 -6.10 6.94 -0.42
CA ALA A 52 -5.83 8.30 0.04
C ALA A 52 -6.33 8.50 1.47
N HIS A 53 -7.53 8.02 1.78
CA HIS A 53 -8.20 8.18 3.06
C HIS A 53 -8.47 6.84 3.76
N PRO A 54 -8.74 6.86 5.09
CA PRO A 54 -9.08 5.65 5.85
C PRO A 54 -10.46 5.08 5.47
N ASP A 55 -10.55 4.43 4.32
CA ASP A 55 -11.69 3.70 3.72
C ASP A 55 -11.39 3.27 2.28
N ASP A 56 -10.58 4.02 1.52
CA ASP A 56 -10.39 3.82 0.08
C ASP A 56 -9.84 2.42 -0.25
N ALA A 57 -8.81 1.97 0.45
CA ALA A 57 -8.19 0.67 0.20
C ALA A 57 -9.21 -0.47 0.39
N GLN A 58 -10.05 -0.38 1.43
CA GLN A 58 -11.11 -1.32 1.73
C GLN A 58 -12.20 -1.29 0.65
N TYR A 59 -12.54 -0.10 0.13
CA TYR A 59 -13.54 0.05 -0.92
C TYR A 59 -13.08 -0.51 -2.26
N LYS A 60 -11.83 -0.20 -2.62
CA LYS A 60 -11.28 -0.49 -3.94
C LYS A 60 -10.79 -1.92 -4.11
N ALA A 61 -10.22 -2.51 -3.04
CA ALA A 61 -9.55 -3.79 -3.11
C ALA A 61 -9.87 -4.74 -1.93
N GLY A 62 -10.80 -4.39 -1.03
CA GLY A 62 -11.06 -5.15 0.20
C GLY A 62 -11.49 -6.59 -0.03
N GLY A 63 -12.27 -6.87 -1.08
CA GLY A 63 -12.65 -8.24 -1.44
C GLY A 63 -11.47 -9.04 -1.98
N THR A 64 -10.69 -8.47 -2.88
CA THR A 64 -9.46 -9.09 -3.41
C THR A 64 -8.42 -9.29 -2.30
N ALA A 65 -8.27 -8.31 -1.40
CA ALA A 65 -7.43 -8.40 -0.21
C ALA A 65 -7.82 -9.59 0.68
N ALA A 66 -9.12 -9.76 0.95
CA ALA A 66 -9.63 -10.90 1.72
C ALA A 66 -9.32 -12.25 1.04
N LYS A 67 -9.38 -12.33 -0.29
CA LYS A 67 -8.99 -13.56 -1.02
C LYS A 67 -7.52 -13.89 -0.85
N TRP A 68 -6.61 -12.92 -0.96
CA TRP A 68 -5.19 -13.12 -0.70
C TRP A 68 -4.93 -13.53 0.74
N ALA A 69 -5.53 -12.82 1.71
CA ALA A 69 -5.38 -13.13 3.13
C ALA A 69 -5.87 -14.55 3.47
N LYS A 70 -6.99 -14.98 2.89
CA LYS A 70 -7.58 -16.32 3.05
C LYS A 70 -6.64 -17.43 2.54
N LEU A 71 -5.80 -17.14 1.56
CA LEU A 71 -4.74 -18.04 1.04
C LEU A 71 -3.43 -17.94 1.85
N GLY A 72 -3.40 -17.14 2.91
CA GLY A 72 -2.24 -16.96 3.78
C GLY A 72 -1.17 -16.03 3.20
N HIS A 73 -1.50 -15.21 2.21
CA HIS A 73 -0.62 -14.15 1.71
C HIS A 73 -0.67 -12.94 2.64
N HIS A 74 0.40 -12.14 2.63
CA HIS A 74 0.48 -10.94 3.44
C HIS A 74 -0.15 -9.75 2.72
N VAL A 75 -1.12 -9.11 3.34
CA VAL A 75 -1.80 -7.93 2.80
C VAL A 75 -1.64 -6.76 3.77
N LYS A 76 -1.27 -5.59 3.26
CA LYS A 76 -1.25 -4.32 4.00
C LYS A 76 -2.15 -3.33 3.30
N LEU A 77 -3.05 -2.70 4.06
CA LEU A 77 -3.90 -1.60 3.59
C LEU A 77 -3.38 -0.31 4.22
N VAL A 78 -3.05 0.66 3.37
CA VAL A 78 -2.42 1.92 3.76
C VAL A 78 -3.34 3.08 3.41
N SER A 79 -3.57 3.97 4.37
CA SER A 79 -4.15 5.29 4.11
C SER A 79 -3.04 6.33 4.12
N VAL A 80 -2.90 7.08 3.02
CA VAL A 80 -1.82 8.06 2.87
C VAL A 80 -2.10 9.36 3.62
N THR A 81 -3.37 9.64 3.95
CA THR A 81 -3.77 10.71 4.88
C THR A 81 -4.50 10.14 6.09
N ASN A 82 -4.59 10.92 7.15
CA ASN A 82 -5.22 10.51 8.41
C ASN A 82 -6.75 10.73 8.45
N GLY A 83 -7.32 11.37 7.43
CA GLY A 83 -8.75 11.58 7.27
C GLY A 83 -9.39 12.55 8.27
N ASP A 84 -8.60 13.45 8.85
CA ASP A 84 -8.98 14.32 9.97
C ASP A 84 -9.97 15.45 9.63
N ILE A 85 -10.27 15.68 8.35
CA ILE A 85 -11.33 16.62 7.92
C ILE A 85 -12.45 15.94 7.10
N GLY A 86 -12.38 14.63 6.92
CA GLY A 86 -13.30 13.86 6.09
C GLY A 86 -14.66 13.57 6.73
N HIS A 87 -15.23 14.50 7.53
CA HIS A 87 -16.55 14.33 8.15
C HIS A 87 -17.28 15.67 8.27
N TRP A 88 -18.59 15.68 8.00
CA TRP A 88 -19.41 16.89 7.94
C TRP A 88 -19.59 17.65 9.27
N GLN A 89 -19.34 16.97 10.42
CA GLN A 89 -19.61 17.54 11.74
C GLN A 89 -18.42 17.44 12.70
N SER A 90 -17.40 16.68 12.37
CA SER A 90 -16.25 16.40 13.22
C SER A 90 -14.95 16.56 12.45
N ALA A 91 -13.90 17.07 13.08
CA ALA A 91 -12.60 17.27 12.46
C ALA A 91 -11.45 17.16 13.46
N GLY A 92 -10.20 17.17 12.92
CA GLY A 92 -8.96 17.20 13.66
C GLY A 92 -8.58 15.87 14.29
N GLY A 93 -7.68 15.93 15.28
CA GLY A 93 -7.12 14.75 15.93
C GLY A 93 -8.14 13.73 16.47
N PRO A 94 -9.29 14.17 17.07
CA PRO A 94 -10.34 13.24 17.49
C PRO A 94 -10.92 12.43 16.33
N LEU A 95 -11.15 13.03 15.16
CA LEU A 95 -11.64 12.33 13.98
C LEU A 95 -10.56 11.38 13.40
N ALA A 96 -9.32 11.86 13.27
CA ALA A 96 -8.20 11.02 12.80
C ALA A 96 -8.04 9.77 13.67
N LYS A 97 -8.06 9.91 14.99
CA LYS A 97 -8.00 8.77 15.93
C LYS A 97 -9.18 7.81 15.74
N ARG A 98 -10.40 8.34 15.61
CA ARG A 98 -11.59 7.54 15.38
C ARG A 98 -11.47 6.74 14.09
N ARG A 99 -11.13 7.38 12.97
CA ARG A 99 -10.99 6.74 11.65
C ARG A 99 -9.89 5.69 11.64
N LEU A 100 -8.77 5.93 12.34
CA LEU A 100 -7.73 4.92 12.52
C LEU A 100 -8.27 3.66 13.22
N GLU A 101 -9.06 3.80 14.29
CA GLU A 101 -9.64 2.64 14.99
C GLU A 101 -10.72 1.94 14.14
N GLU A 102 -11.48 2.67 13.33
CA GLU A 102 -12.45 2.12 12.39
C GLU A 102 -11.75 1.24 11.32
N VAL A 103 -10.70 1.76 10.66
CA VAL A 103 -9.99 0.98 9.63
C VAL A 103 -9.19 -0.18 10.21
N LYS A 104 -8.62 -0.08 11.41
CA LYS A 104 -7.98 -1.22 12.07
C LYS A 104 -8.93 -2.39 12.27
N LYS A 105 -10.17 -2.12 12.69
CA LYS A 105 -11.20 -3.15 12.84
C LYS A 105 -11.60 -3.75 11.49
N ALA A 106 -11.79 -2.88 10.49
CA ALA A 106 -12.13 -3.30 9.14
C ALA A 106 -11.04 -4.20 8.54
N ASP A 107 -9.78 -3.81 8.65
CA ASP A 107 -8.64 -4.53 8.10
C ASP A 107 -8.40 -5.87 8.81
N ALA A 108 -8.59 -5.91 10.13
CA ALA A 108 -8.54 -7.17 10.88
C ALA A 108 -9.59 -8.18 10.40
N LEU A 109 -10.80 -7.73 10.04
CA LEU A 109 -11.85 -8.57 9.46
C LEU A 109 -11.52 -9.03 8.03
N ILE A 110 -10.78 -8.23 7.27
CA ILE A 110 -10.26 -8.61 5.94
C ILE A 110 -9.09 -9.63 6.08
N GLY A 111 -8.37 -9.59 7.19
CA GLY A 111 -7.13 -10.35 7.41
C GLY A 111 -5.89 -9.58 6.94
N ALA A 112 -5.95 -8.25 6.94
CA ALA A 112 -4.89 -7.36 6.50
C ALA A 112 -4.25 -6.59 7.65
N THR A 113 -3.03 -6.10 7.43
CA THR A 113 -2.32 -5.16 8.32
C THR A 113 -2.71 -3.73 7.95
N THR A 114 -2.91 -2.89 8.94
CA THR A 114 -3.26 -1.46 8.76
C THR A 114 -2.04 -0.56 8.91
N GLU A 115 -1.93 0.44 8.04
CA GLU A 115 -1.02 1.58 8.22
C GLU A 115 -1.74 2.88 7.82
N VAL A 116 -1.60 3.94 8.61
CA VAL A 116 -2.14 5.28 8.30
C VAL A 116 -1.02 6.29 8.50
N PHE A 117 -0.69 7.04 7.43
CA PHE A 117 0.30 8.11 7.54
C PHE A 117 -0.30 9.34 8.20
N ASP A 118 0.52 10.04 8.98
CA ASP A 118 0.12 11.29 9.62
C ASP A 118 0.31 12.47 8.65
N ILE A 119 -0.57 12.51 7.64
CA ILE A 119 -0.69 13.61 6.68
C ILE A 119 -2.15 14.08 6.75
N HIS A 120 -2.37 15.40 6.84
CA HIS A 120 -3.71 15.97 6.88
C HIS A 120 -4.50 15.63 5.60
N ASP A 121 -5.76 15.27 5.79
CA ASP A 121 -6.71 15.04 4.71
C ASP A 121 -6.94 16.33 3.91
N GLY A 122 -6.87 16.24 2.58
CA GLY A 122 -6.94 17.38 1.66
C GLY A 122 -5.61 18.09 1.41
N GLU A 123 -4.54 17.74 2.12
CA GLU A 123 -3.23 18.41 2.05
C GLU A 123 -2.11 17.56 1.46
N LEU A 124 -2.42 16.37 0.94
CA LEU A 124 -1.41 15.53 0.30
C LEU A 124 -0.86 16.22 -0.95
N LEU A 125 0.46 16.39 -1.00
CA LEU A 125 1.19 16.89 -2.18
C LEU A 125 2.23 15.85 -2.64
N PRO A 126 2.57 15.78 -3.94
CA PRO A 126 3.59 14.88 -4.47
C PRO A 126 5.00 15.43 -4.21
N THR A 127 5.32 15.71 -2.95
CA THR A 127 6.63 16.19 -2.53
C THR A 127 7.65 15.06 -2.49
N LEU A 128 8.95 15.41 -2.48
CA LEU A 128 10.02 14.43 -2.26
C LEU A 128 9.82 13.67 -0.94
N GLU A 129 9.46 14.35 0.14
CA GLU A 129 9.23 13.73 1.44
C GLU A 129 8.16 12.63 1.36
N ASN A 130 7.00 12.93 0.76
CA ASN A 130 5.91 11.98 0.61
C ASN A 130 6.28 10.82 -0.33
N ARG A 131 7.03 11.10 -1.40
CA ARG A 131 7.58 10.05 -2.28
C ARG A 131 8.49 9.10 -1.50
N LEU A 132 9.38 9.61 -0.66
CA LEU A 132 10.26 8.79 0.16
C LEU A 132 9.49 7.94 1.19
N LYS A 133 8.39 8.44 1.75
CA LYS A 133 7.49 7.65 2.62
C LYS A 133 6.88 6.46 1.85
N ILE A 134 6.35 6.69 0.65
CA ILE A 134 5.79 5.61 -0.20
C ILE A 134 6.86 4.57 -0.57
N ILE A 135 8.05 5.03 -0.99
CA ILE A 135 9.17 4.12 -1.34
C ILE A 135 9.55 3.25 -0.15
N ARG A 136 9.68 3.82 1.07
CA ARG A 136 9.99 3.06 2.27
C ARG A 136 8.90 2.03 2.59
N ALA A 137 7.64 2.43 2.60
CA ALA A 137 6.52 1.53 2.87
C ALA A 137 6.50 0.32 1.92
N ILE A 138 6.74 0.53 0.62
CA ILE A 138 6.81 -0.54 -0.39
C ILE A 138 8.02 -1.46 -0.13
N ARG A 139 9.20 -0.90 0.18
CA ARG A 139 10.44 -1.65 0.43
C ARG A 139 10.38 -2.44 1.73
N GLU A 140 9.95 -1.83 2.82
CA GLU A 140 9.80 -2.47 4.13
C GLU A 140 8.81 -3.63 4.06
N TRP A 141 7.72 -3.45 3.30
CA TRP A 141 6.75 -4.51 3.05
C TRP A 141 7.28 -5.60 2.11
N LYS A 142 8.37 -5.35 1.35
CA LYS A 142 8.90 -6.24 0.29
C LYS A 142 7.82 -6.60 -0.72
N ALA A 143 7.06 -5.62 -1.20
CA ALA A 143 5.86 -5.83 -2.00
C ALA A 143 6.13 -6.57 -3.31
N ASP A 144 5.28 -7.53 -3.66
CA ASP A 144 5.15 -8.15 -4.99
C ASP A 144 4.14 -7.41 -5.87
N VAL A 145 3.08 -6.90 -5.22
CA VAL A 145 1.98 -6.16 -5.86
C VAL A 145 1.72 -4.88 -5.07
N VAL A 146 1.65 -3.77 -5.79
CA VAL A 146 1.28 -2.44 -5.27
C VAL A 146 0.00 -2.00 -5.98
N ILE A 147 -1.03 -1.62 -5.22
CA ILE A 147 -2.30 -1.12 -5.76
C ILE A 147 -2.51 0.30 -5.25
N ALA A 148 -2.98 1.21 -6.13
CA ALA A 148 -3.33 2.58 -5.74
C ALA A 148 -4.38 3.19 -6.67
N HIS A 149 -4.78 4.44 -6.39
CA HIS A 149 -5.61 5.24 -7.29
C HIS A 149 -4.90 5.52 -8.61
N ARG A 150 -5.67 5.86 -9.66
CA ARG A 150 -5.12 6.51 -10.86
C ARG A 150 -4.83 7.99 -10.56
N PRO A 151 -3.88 8.62 -11.27
CA PRO A 151 -3.62 10.07 -11.13
C PRO A 151 -4.72 10.96 -11.77
N TRP A 152 -5.85 10.40 -12.12
CA TRP A 152 -7.00 11.03 -12.79
C TRP A 152 -8.26 10.83 -11.96
N ASP A 153 -8.44 11.63 -10.92
CA ASP A 153 -9.54 11.49 -9.96
C ASP A 153 -10.10 12.87 -9.57
N TYR A 154 -11.32 12.93 -9.00
CA TYR A 154 -11.92 14.18 -8.55
C TYR A 154 -11.19 14.75 -7.33
N HIS A 155 -10.71 13.86 -6.41
CA HIS A 155 -10.07 14.27 -5.17
C HIS A 155 -8.57 14.52 -5.39
N PRO A 156 -8.00 15.65 -4.90
CA PRO A 156 -6.58 15.93 -5.04
C PRO A 156 -5.72 14.82 -4.41
N ASP A 157 -6.05 14.35 -3.19
CA ASP A 157 -5.27 13.31 -2.52
C ASP A 157 -5.28 11.99 -3.29
N HIS A 158 -6.41 11.58 -3.89
CA HIS A 158 -6.46 10.40 -4.77
C HIS A 158 -5.49 10.54 -5.94
N ARG A 159 -5.51 11.71 -6.63
CA ARG A 159 -4.59 11.98 -7.74
C ARG A 159 -3.15 11.89 -7.30
N TYR A 160 -2.82 12.50 -6.15
CA TYR A 160 -1.44 12.54 -5.67
C TYR A 160 -0.96 11.21 -5.12
N VAL A 161 -1.82 10.37 -4.56
CA VAL A 161 -1.48 8.95 -4.28
C VAL A 161 -1.11 8.24 -5.59
N GLY A 162 -1.89 8.43 -6.66
CA GLY A 162 -1.59 7.86 -7.97
C GLY A 162 -0.25 8.35 -8.55
N VAL A 163 0.03 9.66 -8.46
CA VAL A 163 1.30 10.26 -8.90
C VAL A 163 2.47 9.72 -8.07
N LEU A 164 2.36 9.72 -6.74
CA LEU A 164 3.41 9.24 -5.85
C LEU A 164 3.71 7.75 -6.06
N MET A 165 2.70 6.95 -6.34
CA MET A 165 2.86 5.54 -6.70
C MET A 165 3.62 5.38 -8.02
N GLN A 166 3.28 6.14 -9.07
CA GLN A 166 3.99 6.13 -10.34
C GLN A 166 5.44 6.59 -10.18
N ASP A 167 5.66 7.64 -9.39
CA ASP A 167 7.01 8.12 -9.06
C ASP A 167 7.84 7.08 -8.30
N ALA A 168 7.20 6.26 -7.45
CA ALA A 168 7.88 5.21 -6.70
C ALA A 168 8.19 3.97 -7.54
N ALA A 169 7.45 3.70 -8.62
CA ALA A 169 7.48 2.44 -9.36
C ALA A 169 8.86 2.04 -9.90
N PHE A 170 9.70 3.01 -10.31
CA PHE A 170 11.11 2.74 -10.65
C PHE A 170 12.02 2.84 -9.42
N MET A 171 11.76 3.83 -8.56
CA MET A 171 12.65 4.22 -7.47
C MET A 171 12.78 3.16 -6.36
N VAL A 172 11.81 2.26 -6.20
CA VAL A 172 11.88 1.19 -5.20
C VAL A 172 13.04 0.22 -5.41
N THR A 173 13.62 0.16 -6.63
CA THR A 173 14.79 -0.67 -6.97
C THR A 173 16.11 0.11 -6.99
N VAL A 174 16.09 1.45 -6.86
CA VAL A 174 17.28 2.29 -6.95
C VAL A 174 18.04 2.32 -5.61
N PRO A 175 19.29 1.84 -5.52
CA PRO A 175 19.97 1.61 -4.24
C PRO A 175 20.14 2.86 -3.35
N PHE A 176 20.47 4.00 -3.97
CA PHE A 176 20.86 5.21 -3.22
C PHE A 176 19.72 6.18 -2.90
N ILE A 177 18.47 5.84 -3.27
CA ILE A 177 17.29 6.51 -2.70
C ILE A 177 16.83 5.73 -1.48
N CYS A 178 16.50 6.40 -0.37
CA CYS A 178 16.15 5.77 0.91
C CYS A 178 17.19 4.69 1.31
N PRO A 179 18.49 5.03 1.46
CA PRO A 179 19.54 4.04 1.73
C PRO A 179 19.41 3.37 3.10
N ASP A 180 18.54 3.89 3.95
CA ASP A 180 18.12 3.34 5.25
C ASP A 180 17.26 2.06 5.11
N VAL A 181 16.61 1.85 3.96
CA VAL A 181 15.82 0.64 3.66
C VAL A 181 16.35 -0.01 2.38
N PRO A 182 16.72 -1.30 2.40
CA PRO A 182 17.26 -2.00 1.23
C PRO A 182 16.36 -1.88 0.00
N PRO A 183 16.92 -1.65 -1.20
CA PRO A 183 16.14 -1.64 -2.43
C PRO A 183 15.54 -3.02 -2.71
N LEU A 184 14.41 -3.05 -3.40
CA LEU A 184 13.83 -4.32 -3.86
C LEU A 184 14.70 -4.90 -4.97
N ALA A 185 15.01 -6.20 -4.86
CA ALA A 185 15.77 -6.92 -5.89
C ALA A 185 14.97 -7.08 -7.20
N ARG A 186 13.64 -7.08 -7.11
CA ARG A 186 12.70 -7.17 -8.22
C ARG A 186 11.63 -6.10 -8.09
N ASN A 187 11.34 -5.41 -9.19
CA ASN A 187 10.28 -4.40 -9.17
C ASN A 187 8.91 -5.06 -9.02
N PRO A 188 8.03 -4.58 -8.12
CA PRO A 188 6.64 -5.03 -8.02
C PRO A 188 5.84 -4.84 -9.31
N VAL A 189 4.71 -5.52 -9.40
CA VAL A 189 3.65 -5.13 -10.33
C VAL A 189 2.83 -4.01 -9.68
N PHE A 190 2.72 -2.89 -10.38
CA PHE A 190 1.93 -1.75 -9.95
C PHE A 190 0.58 -1.75 -10.67
N LEU A 191 -0.48 -1.55 -9.91
CA LEU A 191 -1.87 -1.60 -10.39
C LEU A 191 -2.62 -0.36 -9.95
N HIS A 192 -3.49 0.11 -10.81
CA HIS A 192 -4.49 1.11 -10.47
C HIS A 192 -5.84 0.45 -10.17
N SER A 193 -6.50 0.86 -9.10
CA SER A 193 -7.86 0.43 -8.79
C SER A 193 -8.88 1.13 -9.67
N SER A 194 -10.02 0.47 -9.92
CA SER A 194 -11.08 0.98 -10.81
C SER A 194 -11.66 2.32 -10.36
N ASP A 195 -12.01 3.16 -11.34
CA ASP A 195 -12.73 4.40 -11.17
C ASP A 195 -13.75 4.64 -12.30
N GLY A 196 -14.49 5.75 -12.23
CA GLY A 196 -15.49 6.13 -13.23
C GLY A 196 -15.05 7.24 -14.18
N PHE A 197 -13.82 7.75 -14.07
CA PHE A 197 -13.36 8.90 -14.85
C PHE A 197 -12.99 8.49 -16.28
N LYS A 198 -13.30 9.38 -17.24
CA LYS A 198 -13.16 9.09 -18.66
C LYS A 198 -12.02 9.87 -19.33
N ARG A 199 -11.45 10.85 -18.65
CA ARG A 199 -10.39 11.72 -19.21
C ARG A 199 -9.16 11.68 -18.32
N PRO A 200 -7.91 11.66 -18.91
CA PRO A 200 -7.62 11.74 -20.35
C PRO A 200 -8.02 10.47 -21.11
N TYR A 201 -8.16 9.30 -20.47
CA TYR A 201 -8.68 8.06 -21.02
C TYR A 201 -9.50 7.31 -19.95
N PRO A 202 -10.50 6.52 -20.33
CA PRO A 202 -11.29 5.72 -19.40
C PRO A 202 -10.43 4.61 -18.79
N PHE A 203 -10.79 4.19 -17.57
CA PHE A 203 -10.19 3.03 -16.92
C PHE A 203 -10.34 1.77 -17.79
N GLN A 204 -9.25 1.04 -17.98
CA GLN A 204 -9.21 -0.21 -18.74
C GLN A 204 -8.88 -1.36 -17.78
N ALA A 205 -9.82 -2.30 -17.62
CA ALA A 205 -9.62 -3.43 -16.74
C ALA A 205 -8.74 -4.49 -17.40
N ASP A 206 -7.47 -4.58 -17.02
CA ASP A 206 -6.61 -5.72 -17.39
C ASP A 206 -6.93 -6.94 -16.55
N ILE A 207 -7.32 -6.72 -15.30
CA ILE A 207 -7.61 -7.73 -14.29
C ILE A 207 -8.98 -7.42 -13.68
N ALA A 208 -9.87 -8.44 -13.63
CA ALA A 208 -11.09 -8.36 -12.85
C ALA A 208 -11.22 -9.61 -11.97
N VAL A 209 -11.50 -9.39 -10.69
CA VAL A 209 -11.57 -10.42 -9.66
C VAL A 209 -12.99 -10.58 -9.19
N ALA A 210 -13.54 -11.80 -9.31
CA ALA A 210 -14.81 -12.16 -8.70
C ALA A 210 -14.67 -12.19 -7.18
N VAL A 211 -15.53 -11.46 -6.48
CA VAL A 211 -15.48 -11.33 -5.01
C VAL A 211 -16.75 -11.86 -4.33
N ASP A 212 -17.56 -12.62 -5.04
CA ASP A 212 -18.83 -13.18 -4.54
C ASP A 212 -18.65 -13.97 -3.23
N ASP A 213 -17.59 -14.78 -3.15
CA ASP A 213 -17.27 -15.67 -2.02
C ASP A 213 -16.72 -14.93 -0.77
N VAL A 214 -16.37 -13.67 -0.92
CA VAL A 214 -15.85 -12.79 0.15
C VAL A 214 -16.66 -11.51 0.32
N PHE A 215 -17.74 -11.34 -0.43
CA PHE A 215 -18.53 -10.12 -0.43
C PHE A 215 -19.12 -9.81 0.95
N ASP A 216 -19.62 -10.81 1.66
CA ASP A 216 -20.14 -10.66 3.02
C ASP A 216 -19.05 -10.27 4.02
N GLN A 217 -17.84 -10.81 3.86
CA GLN A 217 -16.68 -10.42 4.67
C GLN A 217 -16.31 -8.96 4.41
N LYS A 218 -16.26 -8.54 3.14
CA LYS A 218 -16.03 -7.14 2.75
C LYS A 218 -17.08 -6.22 3.36
N LEU A 219 -18.36 -6.55 3.27
CA LEU A 219 -19.45 -5.75 3.88
C LEU A 219 -19.33 -5.66 5.40
N THR A 220 -18.91 -6.75 6.05
CA THR A 220 -18.69 -6.75 7.49
C THR A 220 -17.53 -5.82 7.89
N ALA A 221 -16.46 -5.81 7.10
CA ALA A 221 -15.36 -4.87 7.30
C ALA A 221 -15.80 -3.41 7.09
N ILE A 222 -16.55 -3.13 6.03
CA ILE A 222 -17.06 -1.78 5.74
C ILE A 222 -18.04 -1.29 6.84
N HIS A 223 -18.78 -2.20 7.47
CA HIS A 223 -19.68 -1.87 8.61
C HIS A 223 -18.92 -1.25 9.79
N GLU A 224 -17.65 -1.59 9.97
CA GLU A 224 -16.80 -1.06 11.05
C GLU A 224 -16.31 0.39 10.82
N MET A 225 -16.72 1.01 9.71
CA MET A 225 -16.36 2.39 9.36
C MET A 225 -17.59 3.32 9.39
N PRO A 226 -18.29 3.46 10.54
CA PRO A 226 -19.55 4.20 10.64
C PRO A 226 -19.42 5.68 10.28
N SER A 227 -18.30 6.33 10.57
CA SER A 227 -18.08 7.73 10.24
C SER A 227 -18.24 8.01 8.74
N GLN A 228 -17.92 7.04 7.89
CA GLN A 228 -17.98 7.17 6.44
C GLN A 228 -19.32 6.71 5.85
N HIS A 229 -19.85 5.58 6.34
CA HIS A 229 -21.03 4.98 5.71
C HIS A 229 -22.35 5.45 6.30
N TYR A 230 -22.43 5.46 7.63
CA TYR A 230 -23.68 5.74 8.31
C TYR A 230 -23.83 7.21 8.68
N GLU A 231 -22.72 7.91 8.82
CA GLU A 231 -22.70 9.35 9.09
C GLU A 231 -22.45 10.18 7.82
N GLY A 232 -22.03 9.52 6.72
CA GLY A 232 -21.91 10.13 5.39
C GLY A 232 -20.59 10.85 5.10
N GLY A 233 -19.57 10.69 5.98
CA GLY A 233 -18.26 11.32 5.79
C GLY A 233 -18.34 12.83 5.60
N ALA A 234 -17.52 13.39 4.72
CA ALA A 234 -17.49 14.82 4.38
C ALA A 234 -18.80 15.32 3.74
N ASN A 235 -19.54 14.43 3.06
CA ASN A 235 -20.81 14.76 2.40
C ASN A 235 -22.02 14.41 3.26
N GLY A 236 -21.82 14.08 4.53
CA GLY A 236 -22.88 13.76 5.49
C GLY A 236 -23.75 14.98 5.81
N SER A 237 -24.89 14.70 6.45
CA SER A 237 -25.82 15.72 6.93
C SER A 237 -26.78 15.10 7.93
N GLU A 238 -27.49 15.93 8.69
CA GLU A 238 -28.57 15.43 9.57
C GLU A 238 -29.64 14.64 8.79
N ALA A 239 -29.95 15.05 7.57
CA ALA A 239 -30.92 14.34 6.73
C ALA A 239 -30.39 12.96 6.33
N HIS A 240 -29.11 12.85 6.00
CA HIS A 240 -28.45 11.57 5.72
C HIS A 240 -28.52 10.66 6.95
N VAL A 241 -28.09 11.14 8.11
CA VAL A 241 -28.08 10.34 9.35
C VAL A 241 -29.49 9.86 9.73
N LYS A 242 -30.51 10.71 9.54
CA LYS A 242 -31.92 10.34 9.76
C LYS A 242 -32.45 9.29 8.77
N SER A 243 -31.83 9.14 7.60
CA SER A 243 -32.20 8.13 6.59
C SER A 243 -31.55 6.77 6.82
N VAL A 244 -30.58 6.69 7.72
CA VAL A 244 -29.85 5.47 8.07
C VAL A 244 -30.48 4.84 9.31
N PRO A 245 -30.60 3.51 9.43
CA PRO A 245 -31.04 2.86 10.65
C PRO A 245 -30.22 3.26 11.87
N PRO A 246 -30.82 3.36 13.09
CA PRO A 246 -30.11 3.76 14.28
C PRO A 246 -28.97 2.80 14.64
N ALA A 247 -28.02 3.24 15.47
CA ALA A 247 -26.77 2.50 15.73
C ALA A 247 -27.05 1.14 16.42
N GLU A 248 -28.06 1.07 17.26
CA GLU A 248 -28.52 -0.13 17.97
C GLU A 248 -29.20 -1.15 17.05
N ASP A 249 -29.71 -0.72 15.89
CA ASP A 249 -30.23 -1.63 14.86
C ASP A 249 -29.11 -2.09 13.92
N VAL A 250 -28.25 -2.97 14.42
CA VAL A 250 -27.13 -3.54 13.68
C VAL A 250 -27.61 -4.29 12.44
N ALA A 251 -28.71 -5.01 12.51
CA ALA A 251 -29.26 -5.78 11.39
C ALA A 251 -29.78 -4.85 10.29
N GLY A 252 -30.52 -3.81 10.65
CA GLY A 252 -30.98 -2.78 9.72
C GLY A 252 -29.83 -2.04 9.05
N ARG A 253 -28.80 -1.65 9.81
CA ARG A 253 -27.57 -1.03 9.23
C ARG A 253 -26.88 -1.93 8.23
N LYS A 254 -26.69 -3.21 8.54
CA LYS A 254 -26.08 -4.16 7.62
C LYS A 254 -26.91 -4.36 6.35
N ALA A 255 -28.23 -4.44 6.47
CA ALA A 255 -29.13 -4.53 5.33
C ALA A 255 -29.09 -3.26 4.46
N TRP A 256 -29.09 -2.08 5.08
CA TRP A 256 -28.96 -0.79 4.39
C TRP A 256 -27.63 -0.69 3.65
N LEU A 257 -26.51 -1.06 4.28
CA LEU A 257 -25.18 -1.07 3.69
C LEU A 257 -25.13 -2.02 2.50
N ARG A 258 -25.65 -3.24 2.65
CA ARG A 258 -25.73 -4.26 1.60
C ARG A 258 -26.42 -3.73 0.35
N ALA A 259 -27.61 -3.15 0.50
CA ALA A 259 -28.39 -2.63 -0.63
C ALA A 259 -27.62 -1.57 -1.44
N ASN A 260 -26.79 -0.74 -0.78
CA ASN A 260 -25.96 0.25 -1.44
C ASN A 260 -24.74 -0.38 -2.13
N TRP A 261 -24.07 -1.32 -1.49
CA TRP A 261 -22.86 -1.94 -2.00
C TRP A 261 -23.11 -2.99 -3.09
N GLU A 262 -24.21 -3.74 -3.02
CA GLU A 262 -24.62 -4.68 -4.07
C GLU A 262 -24.76 -3.98 -5.42
N ARG A 263 -25.40 -2.82 -5.45
CA ARG A 263 -25.56 -2.02 -6.67
C ARG A 263 -24.20 -1.58 -7.24
N ARG A 264 -23.30 -1.12 -6.38
CA ARG A 264 -21.96 -0.69 -6.80
C ARG A 264 -21.14 -1.85 -7.36
N GLN A 265 -21.05 -2.95 -6.64
CA GLN A 265 -20.21 -4.10 -7.02
C GLN A 265 -20.79 -4.88 -8.21
N SER A 266 -22.11 -4.95 -8.35
CA SER A 266 -22.73 -5.54 -9.55
C SER A 266 -22.52 -4.67 -10.79
N GLY A 267 -22.51 -3.35 -10.64
CA GLY A 267 -22.12 -2.42 -11.69
C GLY A 267 -20.71 -2.65 -12.19
N GLU A 268 -19.76 -2.87 -11.29
CA GLU A 268 -18.37 -3.22 -11.64
C GLU A 268 -18.30 -4.56 -12.37
N ALA A 269 -18.99 -5.61 -11.91
CA ALA A 269 -19.03 -6.90 -12.58
C ALA A 269 -19.63 -6.83 -14.01
N GLN A 270 -20.64 -5.99 -14.23
CA GLN A 270 -21.19 -5.74 -15.55
C GLN A 270 -20.21 -4.97 -16.45
N ARG A 271 -19.63 -3.90 -15.91
CA ARG A 271 -18.72 -3.02 -16.64
C ARG A 271 -17.46 -3.76 -17.11
N PHE A 272 -16.95 -4.66 -16.31
CA PHE A 272 -15.70 -5.38 -16.57
C PHE A 272 -15.90 -6.84 -16.94
N ARG A 273 -17.04 -7.17 -17.56
CA ARG A 273 -17.40 -8.53 -17.97
C ARG A 273 -16.34 -9.16 -18.87
N ASP A 274 -15.78 -8.42 -19.81
CA ASP A 274 -14.76 -8.94 -20.74
C ASP A 274 -13.47 -9.35 -20.00
N ALA A 275 -13.03 -8.58 -19.01
CA ALA A 275 -11.90 -8.95 -18.16
C ALA A 275 -12.23 -10.19 -17.30
N LEU A 276 -13.45 -10.31 -16.78
CA LEU A 276 -13.88 -11.53 -16.09
C LEU A 276 -13.87 -12.74 -17.02
N VAL A 277 -14.33 -12.60 -18.27
CA VAL A 277 -14.28 -13.69 -19.28
C VAL A 277 -12.84 -14.09 -19.56
N ARG A 278 -11.92 -13.15 -19.69
CA ARG A 278 -10.49 -13.43 -19.89
C ARG A 278 -9.92 -14.32 -18.79
N TRP A 279 -10.24 -14.05 -17.55
CA TRP A 279 -9.60 -14.72 -16.40
C TRP A 279 -10.35 -15.97 -15.92
N TYR A 280 -11.68 -16.01 -16.05
CA TYR A 280 -12.52 -17.10 -15.53
C TYR A 280 -13.12 -17.99 -16.62
N GLY A 281 -13.09 -17.57 -17.90
CA GLY A 281 -13.84 -18.19 -18.98
C GLY A 281 -15.32 -17.73 -18.99
N ALA A 282 -15.99 -17.88 -20.12
CA ALA A 282 -17.33 -17.33 -20.34
C ALA A 282 -18.38 -17.86 -19.36
N GLU A 283 -18.39 -19.17 -19.09
CA GLU A 283 -19.36 -19.78 -18.19
C GLU A 283 -19.27 -19.27 -16.76
N LYS A 284 -18.08 -19.34 -16.15
CA LYS A 284 -17.87 -18.85 -14.78
C LYS A 284 -18.08 -17.35 -14.69
N ALA A 285 -17.57 -16.59 -15.66
CA ALA A 285 -17.74 -15.14 -15.70
C ALA A 285 -19.22 -14.74 -15.72
N ALA A 286 -20.08 -15.46 -16.44
CA ALA A 286 -21.52 -15.17 -16.50
C ALA A 286 -22.21 -15.26 -15.12
N ALA A 287 -21.72 -16.12 -14.23
CA ALA A 287 -22.26 -16.30 -12.89
C ALA A 287 -21.77 -15.24 -11.89
N VAL A 288 -20.70 -14.48 -12.19
CA VAL A 288 -20.12 -13.47 -11.28
C VAL A 288 -21.10 -12.31 -11.10
N LYS A 289 -21.44 -12.04 -9.85
CA LYS A 289 -22.33 -10.94 -9.43
C LYS A 289 -21.55 -9.71 -8.96
N TYR A 290 -20.42 -9.90 -8.28
CA TYR A 290 -19.63 -8.84 -7.67
C TYR A 290 -18.18 -8.94 -8.10
N ALA A 291 -17.57 -7.80 -8.47
CA ALA A 291 -16.19 -7.77 -8.92
C ALA A 291 -15.43 -6.54 -8.43
N GLU A 292 -14.11 -6.67 -8.36
CA GLU A 292 -13.15 -5.58 -8.27
C GLU A 292 -12.23 -5.65 -9.48
N ALA A 293 -11.78 -4.50 -9.98
CA ALA A 293 -10.99 -4.46 -11.21
C ALA A 293 -9.75 -3.57 -11.06
N PHE A 294 -8.71 -3.96 -11.81
CA PHE A 294 -7.41 -3.31 -11.77
C PHE A 294 -6.87 -3.12 -13.19
N GLU A 295 -6.21 -1.97 -13.39
CA GLU A 295 -5.46 -1.60 -14.60
C GLU A 295 -3.97 -1.73 -14.30
N ILE A 296 -3.19 -2.35 -15.18
CA ILE A 296 -1.74 -2.46 -15.00
C ILE A 296 -1.10 -1.11 -15.28
N CYS A 297 -0.37 -0.58 -14.32
CA CYS A 297 0.43 0.61 -14.51
C CYS A 297 1.61 0.29 -15.44
N GLU A 298 1.86 1.15 -16.45
CA GLU A 298 2.96 0.97 -17.41
C GLU A 298 4.36 1.10 -16.78
N TYR A 299 4.43 1.61 -15.53
CA TYR A 299 5.67 1.73 -14.77
C TYR A 299 5.82 0.53 -13.82
N GLY A 300 7.04 0.18 -13.49
CA GLY A 300 7.29 -1.04 -12.74
C GLY A 300 7.36 -2.28 -13.62
N ARG A 301 7.13 -3.45 -13.04
CA ARG A 301 7.20 -4.73 -13.75
C ARG A 301 5.94 -4.98 -14.57
N GLN A 302 6.12 -5.40 -15.82
CA GLN A 302 5.04 -5.72 -16.74
C GLN A 302 4.79 -7.24 -16.76
N PRO A 303 3.71 -7.73 -16.14
CA PRO A 303 3.47 -9.16 -16.03
C PRO A 303 2.78 -9.72 -17.29
N GLY A 304 3.14 -10.93 -17.70
CA GLY A 304 2.33 -11.74 -18.62
C GLY A 304 1.22 -12.48 -17.89
N ASP A 305 0.35 -13.16 -18.66
CA ASP A 305 -0.84 -13.87 -18.14
C ASP A 305 -0.49 -14.94 -17.10
N GLU A 306 0.60 -15.69 -17.29
CA GLU A 306 1.07 -16.70 -16.33
C GLU A 306 1.46 -16.04 -14.99
N GLU A 307 2.14 -14.90 -15.04
CA GLU A 307 2.52 -14.18 -13.85
C GLU A 307 1.30 -13.57 -13.14
N ILE A 308 0.32 -13.06 -13.87
CA ILE A 308 -0.94 -12.60 -13.28
C ILE A 308 -1.63 -13.75 -12.54
N ARG A 309 -1.69 -14.96 -13.13
CA ARG A 309 -2.27 -16.13 -12.44
C ARG A 309 -1.50 -16.49 -11.16
N ARG A 310 -0.19 -16.33 -11.15
CA ARG A 310 0.64 -16.53 -9.95
C ARG A 310 0.39 -15.46 -8.88
N LEU A 311 0.21 -14.20 -9.29
CA LEU A 311 -0.07 -13.07 -8.38
C LEU A 311 -1.53 -13.05 -7.89
N PHE A 312 -2.45 -13.61 -8.66
CA PHE A 312 -3.87 -13.76 -8.32
C PHE A 312 -4.25 -15.25 -8.31
N PRO A 313 -3.76 -16.02 -7.30
CA PRO A 313 -3.84 -17.48 -7.29
C PRO A 313 -5.24 -18.05 -7.06
N PHE A 314 -6.24 -17.22 -7.11
CA PHE A 314 -7.67 -17.57 -7.07
C PHE A 314 -8.33 -17.53 -8.46
N PHE A 315 -7.60 -17.26 -9.52
CA PHE A 315 -8.05 -17.53 -10.88
C PHE A 315 -8.03 -19.04 -11.18
N PRO A 316 -9.02 -19.57 -11.92
CA PRO A 316 -9.09 -20.99 -12.23
C PRO A 316 -7.93 -21.47 -13.12
#